data_34730b649a0bc42e07be00bd842bb692
#
_entry.id   34730b649a0bc42e07be00bd842bb692
#
_cell.length_a   1.000
_cell.length_b   1.000
_cell.length_c   1.000
_cell.angle_alpha   90.00
_cell.angle_beta   90.00
_cell.angle_gamma   90.00
#
_symmetry.space_group_name_H-M   'P 1'
#
loop_
_entity.id
_entity.type
_entity.pdbx_description
1 polymer ?
#
loop_
_entity_poly.entity_id
_entity_poly.type
_entity_poly.pdbx_seq_one_letter_code
_entity_poly.pdbx_strand_id
1 'polypeptide(L)'
;MNNESGPTTTSDDELKLKFIPGPLAAILGSVYCLVILCILLVIPILQLAIGASFQNQCPVSPNIPTYLIVSGACGIATILLTIIITLAFILCIKRGTAGASIVSGCIIGLVCLILFLMSFFLFAWFIVGNVWVFSVHSKVDLDNPLSVNYCQRTLYQFAFTIIIMTYVMSVISCCCSCFRSCCEVGKALKK
;
A
#
# COMPACT_ATOMS: atom_id res chain seq x y z
N MET A 1 -2.05 -54.27 13.23
CA MET A 1 -0.73 -53.82 12.78
C MET A 1 -0.91 -53.04 11.48
N ASN A 2 -0.90 -51.74 11.52
CA ASN A 2 -0.40 -50.84 10.48
C ASN A 2 -0.58 -49.43 11.04
N ASN A 3 0.54 -48.87 11.46
CA ASN A 3 0.70 -47.44 11.78
C ASN A 3 0.69 -46.64 10.47
N GLU A 4 -0.26 -45.75 10.32
CA GLU A 4 -0.15 -44.64 9.35
C GLU A 4 0.12 -43.36 10.11
N SER A 5 1.39 -42.96 10.05
CA SER A 5 1.89 -41.68 10.47
C SER A 5 1.49 -40.61 9.42
N GLY A 6 0.49 -39.78 9.76
CA GLY A 6 0.15 -38.57 9.00
C GLY A 6 1.19 -37.46 9.23
N PRO A 7 1.37 -36.51 8.29
CA PRO A 7 2.46 -35.54 8.30
C PRO A 7 2.26 -34.45 9.35
N THR A 8 3.16 -34.41 10.32
CA THR A 8 3.31 -33.40 11.38
C THR A 8 4.07 -32.17 10.90
N THR A 9 3.58 -31.47 9.86
CA THR A 9 4.28 -30.29 9.31
C THR A 9 3.84 -28.95 9.91
N THR A 10 2.74 -28.91 10.67
CA THR A 10 2.21 -27.65 11.21
C THR A 10 2.73 -27.30 12.61
N SER A 11 3.21 -28.29 13.36
CA SER A 11 3.68 -28.08 14.74
C SER A 11 5.11 -27.56 14.81
N ASP A 12 5.96 -27.93 13.83
CA ASP A 12 7.38 -27.57 13.81
C ASP A 12 7.60 -26.12 13.38
N ASP A 13 6.74 -25.58 12.53
CA ASP A 13 6.83 -24.18 12.09
C ASP A 13 6.33 -23.21 13.17
N GLU A 14 5.30 -23.56 13.93
CA GLU A 14 4.88 -22.78 15.10
C GLU A 14 5.92 -22.85 16.23
N LEU A 15 6.58 -23.98 16.42
CA LEU A 15 7.61 -24.15 17.44
C LEU A 15 8.88 -23.35 17.11
N LYS A 16 9.28 -23.29 15.83
CA LYS A 16 10.42 -22.47 15.38
C LYS A 16 10.18 -20.97 15.54
N LEU A 17 8.95 -20.49 15.33
CA LEU A 17 8.60 -19.07 15.51
C LEU A 17 8.66 -18.63 16.99
N LYS A 18 8.38 -19.55 17.93
CA LYS A 18 8.41 -19.27 19.39
C LYS A 18 9.83 -19.17 19.95
N PHE A 19 10.86 -19.64 19.22
CA PHE A 19 12.24 -19.65 19.66
C PHE A 19 13.07 -18.43 19.19
N ILE A 20 12.47 -17.55 18.37
CA ILE A 20 13.15 -16.33 17.89
C ILE A 20 13.09 -15.27 19.01
N PRO A 21 14.24 -14.76 19.50
CA PRO A 21 14.25 -13.66 20.46
C PRO A 21 13.44 -12.49 19.94
N GLY A 22 12.61 -11.85 20.78
CA GLY A 22 11.72 -10.75 20.39
C GLY A 22 12.36 -9.68 19.50
N PRO A 23 13.59 -9.19 19.78
CA PRO A 23 14.26 -8.23 18.91
C PRO A 23 14.61 -8.78 17.52
N LEU A 24 14.94 -10.06 17.40
CA LEU A 24 15.24 -10.70 16.12
C LEU A 24 13.99 -10.85 15.27
N ALA A 25 12.85 -11.23 15.85
CA ALA A 25 11.57 -11.30 15.17
C ALA A 25 11.13 -9.92 14.64
N ALA A 26 11.35 -8.85 15.43
CA ALA A 26 11.08 -7.48 15.02
C ALA A 26 11.96 -7.04 13.84
N ILE A 27 13.26 -7.39 13.86
CA ILE A 27 14.20 -7.08 12.76
C ILE A 27 13.80 -7.83 11.49
N LEU A 28 13.51 -9.13 11.58
CA LEU A 28 13.10 -9.94 10.42
C LEU A 28 11.78 -9.44 9.83
N GLY A 29 10.80 -9.10 10.67
CA GLY A 29 9.53 -8.51 10.25
C GLY A 29 9.75 -7.16 9.55
N SER A 30 10.66 -6.32 10.05
CA SER A 30 10.98 -5.03 9.45
C SER A 30 11.70 -5.18 8.11
N VAL A 31 12.61 -6.14 7.95
CA VAL A 31 13.28 -6.43 6.66
C VAL A 31 12.28 -6.91 5.63
N TYR A 32 11.37 -7.82 6.01
CA TYR A 32 10.29 -8.26 5.13
C TYR A 32 9.39 -7.11 4.69
N CYS A 33 9.04 -6.21 5.62
CA CYS A 33 8.28 -5.01 5.32
C CYS A 33 9.00 -4.10 4.30
N LEU A 34 10.32 -3.92 4.43
CA LEU A 34 11.11 -3.13 3.48
C LEU A 34 11.09 -3.72 2.07
N VAL A 35 11.21 -5.03 1.93
CA VAL A 35 11.14 -5.70 0.61
C VAL A 35 9.78 -5.46 -0.03
N ILE A 36 8.68 -5.61 0.72
CA ILE A 36 7.34 -5.33 0.21
C ILE A 36 7.19 -3.86 -0.20
N LEU A 37 7.67 -2.92 0.61
CA LEU A 37 7.61 -1.48 0.30
C LEU A 37 8.38 -1.16 -0.99
N CYS A 38 9.54 -1.77 -1.23
CA CYS A 38 10.29 -1.61 -2.47
C CYS A 38 9.51 -2.14 -3.69
N ILE A 39 8.82 -3.26 -3.55
CA ILE A 39 7.97 -3.81 -4.62
C ILE A 39 6.78 -2.87 -4.88
N LEU A 40 6.12 -2.42 -3.82
CA LEU A 40 4.97 -1.51 -3.93
C LEU A 40 5.33 -0.14 -4.51
N LEU A 41 6.60 0.29 -4.42
CA LEU A 41 7.08 1.54 -4.99
C LEU A 41 6.96 1.59 -6.53
N VAL A 42 6.95 0.44 -7.19
CA VAL A 42 6.81 0.35 -8.66
C VAL A 42 5.48 0.96 -9.13
N ILE A 43 4.39 0.73 -8.39
CA ILE A 43 3.05 1.22 -8.76
C ILE A 43 3.00 2.75 -8.88
N PRO A 44 3.38 3.54 -7.85
CA PRO A 44 3.33 5.01 -7.95
C PRO A 44 4.36 5.58 -8.96
N ILE A 45 5.47 4.89 -9.20
CA ILE A 45 6.39 5.28 -10.28
C ILE A 45 5.72 5.14 -11.64
N LEU A 46 5.01 4.04 -11.89
CA LEU A 46 4.26 3.85 -13.13
C LEU A 46 3.11 4.86 -13.26
N GLN A 47 2.41 5.19 -12.17
CA GLN A 47 1.38 6.23 -12.17
C GLN A 47 1.95 7.58 -12.60
N LEU A 48 3.08 7.98 -12.02
CA LEU A 48 3.74 9.24 -12.35
C LEU A 48 4.23 9.24 -13.81
N ALA A 49 4.89 8.16 -14.25
CA ALA A 49 5.44 8.05 -15.60
C ALA A 49 4.34 8.08 -16.67
N ILE A 50 3.28 7.30 -16.51
CA ILE A 50 2.16 7.24 -17.48
C ILE A 50 1.39 8.56 -17.46
N GLY A 51 1.09 9.12 -16.28
CA GLY A 51 0.42 10.40 -16.15
C GLY A 51 1.18 11.53 -16.84
N ALA A 52 2.49 11.61 -16.66
CA ALA A 52 3.34 12.62 -17.28
C ALA A 52 3.51 12.42 -18.80
N SER A 53 3.70 11.17 -19.26
CA SER A 53 3.92 10.87 -20.68
C SER A 53 2.69 11.19 -21.54
N PHE A 54 1.48 11.05 -21.01
CA PHE A 54 0.23 11.22 -21.74
C PHE A 54 -0.59 12.44 -21.25
N GLN A 55 0.05 13.43 -20.61
CA GLN A 55 -0.62 14.56 -19.96
C GLN A 55 -1.57 15.33 -20.89
N ASN A 56 -1.24 15.48 -22.18
CA ASN A 56 -2.04 16.24 -23.15
C ASN A 56 -2.84 15.34 -24.12
N GLN A 57 -2.97 14.03 -23.83
CA GLN A 57 -3.56 13.07 -24.75
C GLN A 57 -4.93 12.55 -24.30
N CYS A 58 -5.63 13.33 -23.46
CA CYS A 58 -6.96 13.00 -22.99
C CYS A 58 -7.87 14.25 -22.96
N PRO A 59 -8.30 14.76 -24.14
CA PRO A 59 -9.17 15.94 -24.22
C PRO A 59 -10.52 15.75 -23.51
N VAL A 60 -11.07 14.55 -23.49
CA VAL A 60 -12.35 14.27 -22.80
C VAL A 60 -12.28 14.54 -21.29
N SER A 61 -11.12 14.34 -20.66
CA SER A 61 -10.92 14.66 -19.24
C SER A 61 -9.45 14.92 -18.95
N PRO A 62 -9.00 16.20 -19.01
CA PRO A 62 -7.61 16.57 -18.74
C PRO A 62 -7.19 16.35 -17.29
N ASN A 63 -8.14 16.04 -16.42
CA ASN A 63 -7.89 15.76 -15.01
C ASN A 63 -7.39 14.32 -14.73
N ILE A 64 -7.62 13.38 -15.65
CA ILE A 64 -7.17 11.98 -15.49
C ILE A 64 -5.65 11.87 -15.42
N PRO A 65 -4.84 12.45 -16.34
CA PRO A 65 -3.40 12.44 -16.18
C PRO A 65 -2.93 13.18 -14.92
N THR A 66 -3.57 14.30 -14.55
CA THR A 66 -3.28 15.02 -13.30
C THR A 66 -3.53 14.16 -12.08
N TYR A 67 -4.62 13.38 -12.08
CA TYR A 67 -4.90 12.41 -11.01
C TYR A 67 -3.76 11.41 -10.83
N LEU A 68 -3.25 10.83 -11.91
CA LEU A 68 -2.15 9.86 -11.88
C LEU A 68 -0.83 10.50 -11.41
N ILE A 69 -0.52 11.71 -11.89
CA ILE A 69 0.70 12.43 -11.50
C ILE A 69 0.70 12.72 -10.00
N VAL A 70 -0.37 13.30 -9.48
CA VAL A 70 -0.46 13.68 -8.06
C VAL A 70 -0.48 12.44 -7.17
N SER A 71 -1.28 11.41 -7.51
CA SER A 71 -1.31 10.17 -6.73
C SER A 71 0.03 9.43 -6.76
N GLY A 72 0.72 9.40 -7.90
CA GLY A 72 2.05 8.83 -8.04
C GLY A 72 3.10 9.56 -7.21
N ALA A 73 3.16 10.89 -7.32
CA ALA A 73 4.11 11.71 -6.57
C ALA A 73 3.92 11.58 -5.04
N CYS A 74 2.68 11.72 -4.57
CA CYS A 74 2.35 11.56 -3.14
C CYS A 74 2.57 10.13 -2.66
N GLY A 75 2.28 9.13 -3.51
CA GLY A 75 2.54 7.72 -3.22
C GLY A 75 4.03 7.42 -3.03
N ILE A 76 4.89 7.92 -3.92
CA ILE A 76 6.36 7.82 -3.80
C ILE A 76 6.83 8.45 -2.50
N ALA A 77 6.40 9.69 -2.22
CA ALA A 77 6.79 10.40 -1.00
C ALA A 77 6.38 9.63 0.27
N THR A 78 5.17 9.09 0.31
CA THR A 78 4.66 8.30 1.44
C THR A 78 5.46 7.02 1.66
N ILE A 79 5.77 6.28 0.58
CA ILE A 79 6.55 5.03 0.68
C ILE A 79 7.98 5.31 1.11
N LEU A 80 8.65 6.32 0.53
CA LEU A 80 10.02 6.70 0.92
C LEU A 80 10.09 7.11 2.39
N LEU A 81 9.14 7.91 2.87
CA LEU A 81 9.07 8.30 4.28
C LEU A 81 8.88 7.09 5.19
N THR A 82 8.03 6.14 4.80
CA THR A 82 7.82 4.88 5.54
C THR A 82 9.08 4.02 5.56
N ILE A 83 9.83 3.93 4.45
CA ILE A 83 11.12 3.23 4.39
C ILE A 83 12.13 3.85 5.36
N ILE A 84 12.26 5.19 5.36
CA ILE A 84 13.18 5.91 6.24
C ILE A 84 12.88 5.62 7.71
N ILE A 85 11.61 5.66 8.11
CA ILE A 85 11.18 5.36 9.49
C ILE A 85 11.51 3.91 9.85
N THR A 86 11.19 2.98 8.96
CA THR A 86 11.44 1.55 9.19
C THR A 86 12.95 1.28 9.36
N LEU A 87 13.80 1.90 8.53
CA LEU A 87 15.25 1.81 8.67
C LEU A 87 15.73 2.42 9.98
N ALA A 88 15.23 3.60 10.36
CA ALA A 88 15.57 4.23 11.63
C ALA A 88 15.20 3.34 12.82
N PHE A 89 14.02 2.71 12.78
CA PHE A 89 13.56 1.76 13.81
C PHE A 89 14.50 0.54 13.92
N ILE A 90 14.89 -0.07 12.79
CA ILE A 90 15.85 -1.20 12.77
C ILE A 90 17.19 -0.80 13.40
N LEU A 91 17.70 0.39 13.05
CA LEU A 91 18.96 0.89 13.58
C LEU A 91 18.91 1.17 15.09
N CYS A 92 17.80 1.71 15.58
CA CYS A 92 17.57 1.93 17.01
C CYS A 92 17.57 0.61 17.79
N ILE A 93 16.89 -0.43 17.28
CA ILE A 93 16.89 -1.76 17.91
C ILE A 93 18.32 -2.34 17.97
N LYS A 94 19.07 -2.27 16.87
CA LYS A 94 20.45 -2.81 16.80
C LYS A 94 21.42 -2.12 17.73
N ARG A 95 21.25 -0.82 17.96
CA ARG A 95 22.15 -0.03 18.83
C ARG A 95 21.87 -0.17 20.31
N GLY A 96 20.76 -0.81 20.69
CA GLY A 96 20.41 -1.04 22.11
C GLY A 96 20.21 0.25 22.92
N THR A 97 20.00 1.38 22.26
CA THR A 97 19.80 2.67 22.92
C THR A 97 18.39 2.73 23.52
N ALA A 98 18.25 2.15 24.71
CA ALA A 98 17.07 2.32 25.58
C ALA A 98 16.91 3.79 26.05
N GLY A 99 17.84 4.65 25.71
CA GLY A 99 17.86 6.08 26.04
C GLY A 99 17.50 7.01 24.89
N ALA A 100 16.78 6.54 23.88
CA ALA A 100 16.24 7.40 22.85
C ALA A 100 15.14 8.30 23.46
N SER A 101 15.60 9.36 24.04
CA SER A 101 14.94 10.39 24.77
C SER A 101 13.70 10.96 24.06
N ILE A 102 12.93 11.76 24.79
CA ILE A 102 11.78 12.59 24.38
C ILE A 102 11.89 13.13 22.94
N VAL A 103 13.10 13.52 22.49
CA VAL A 103 13.37 14.02 21.12
C VAL A 103 13.05 12.97 20.04
N SER A 104 13.42 11.72 20.24
CA SER A 104 13.13 10.63 19.28
C SER A 104 11.61 10.35 19.22
N GLY A 105 10.95 10.41 20.36
CA GLY A 105 9.48 10.27 20.43
C GLY A 105 8.74 11.39 19.69
N CYS A 106 9.20 12.64 19.83
CA CYS A 106 8.64 13.78 19.13
C CYS A 106 8.82 13.68 17.61
N ILE A 107 9.99 13.26 17.15
CA ILE A 107 10.27 13.07 15.70
C ILE A 107 9.36 11.97 15.14
N ILE A 108 9.26 10.83 15.80
CA ILE A 108 8.37 9.73 15.37
C ILE A 108 6.91 10.20 15.34
N GLY A 109 6.45 10.92 16.38
CA GLY A 109 5.11 11.47 16.43
C GLY A 109 4.82 12.44 15.27
N LEU A 110 5.75 13.35 14.98
CA LEU A 110 5.62 14.28 13.85
C LEU A 110 5.52 13.55 12.51
N VAL A 111 6.36 12.55 12.30
CA VAL A 111 6.34 11.78 11.05
C VAL A 111 5.09 10.94 10.92
N CYS A 112 4.59 10.35 12.00
CA CYS A 112 3.30 9.66 12.01
C CYS A 112 2.14 10.61 11.67
N LEU A 113 2.18 11.84 12.16
CA LEU A 113 1.20 12.87 11.82
C LEU A 113 1.24 13.21 10.32
N ILE A 114 2.44 13.40 9.76
CA ILE A 114 2.61 13.66 8.33
C ILE A 114 2.06 12.50 7.50
N LEU A 115 2.39 11.26 7.84
CA LEU A 115 1.86 10.08 7.15
C LEU A 115 0.34 9.98 7.23
N PHE A 116 -0.23 10.31 8.39
CA PHE A 116 -1.69 10.35 8.57
C PHE A 116 -2.34 11.39 7.65
N LEU A 117 -1.80 12.61 7.61
CA LEU A 117 -2.31 13.68 6.73
C LEU A 117 -2.18 13.31 5.25
N MET A 118 -1.04 12.72 4.85
CA MET A 118 -0.84 12.23 3.48
C MET A 118 -1.82 11.13 3.11
N SER A 119 -2.10 10.19 4.02
CA SER A 119 -3.08 9.11 3.80
C SER A 119 -4.50 9.67 3.65
N PHE A 120 -4.87 10.65 4.46
CA PHE A 120 -6.16 11.32 4.36
C PHE A 120 -6.29 12.08 3.02
N PHE A 121 -5.23 12.79 2.62
CA PHE A 121 -5.19 13.48 1.32
C PHE A 121 -5.34 12.48 0.16
N LEU A 122 -4.58 11.39 0.16
CA LEU A 122 -4.65 10.36 -0.90
C LEU A 122 -6.03 9.70 -0.95
N PHE A 123 -6.68 9.50 0.19
CA PHE A 123 -8.05 8.99 0.24
C PHE A 123 -9.05 9.95 -0.42
N ALA A 124 -8.99 11.24 -0.06
CA ALA A 124 -9.84 12.26 -0.70
C ALA A 124 -9.54 12.38 -2.20
N TRP A 125 -8.26 12.36 -2.58
CA TRP A 125 -7.82 12.40 -3.98
C TRP A 125 -8.29 11.17 -4.77
N PHE A 126 -8.30 10.00 -4.16
CA PHE A 126 -8.85 8.78 -4.74
C PHE A 126 -10.34 8.93 -5.07
N ILE A 127 -11.14 9.53 -4.18
CA ILE A 127 -12.58 9.80 -4.45
C ILE A 127 -12.73 10.73 -5.66
N VAL A 128 -11.93 11.79 -5.73
CA VAL A 128 -11.94 12.73 -6.86
C VAL A 128 -11.56 12.03 -8.16
N GLY A 129 -10.51 11.19 -8.13
CA GLY A 129 -10.10 10.38 -9.29
C GLY A 129 -11.20 9.44 -9.79
N ASN A 130 -11.94 8.82 -8.87
CA ASN A 130 -13.12 8.01 -9.24
C ASN A 130 -14.14 8.83 -10.02
N VAL A 131 -14.49 10.01 -9.54
CA VAL A 131 -15.47 10.87 -10.23
C VAL A 131 -14.99 11.17 -11.65
N TRP A 132 -13.73 11.55 -11.85
CA TRP A 132 -13.20 11.88 -13.17
C TRP A 132 -13.14 10.70 -14.14
N VAL A 133 -12.72 9.52 -13.68
CA VAL A 133 -12.57 8.35 -14.54
C VAL A 133 -13.93 7.74 -14.88
N PHE A 134 -14.83 7.61 -13.89
CA PHE A 134 -16.14 7.00 -14.15
C PHE A 134 -17.12 7.93 -14.87
N SER A 135 -17.02 9.25 -14.71
CA SER A 135 -17.88 10.21 -15.41
C SER A 135 -17.76 10.16 -16.93
N VAL A 136 -16.59 9.78 -17.44
CA VAL A 136 -16.33 9.70 -18.87
C VAL A 136 -16.39 8.28 -19.44
N HIS A 137 -16.59 7.26 -18.58
CA HIS A 137 -16.53 5.86 -18.96
C HIS A 137 -17.46 5.48 -20.12
N SER A 138 -18.66 6.05 -20.16
CA SER A 138 -19.64 5.76 -21.21
C SER A 138 -19.46 6.58 -22.49
N LYS A 139 -18.56 7.58 -22.49
CA LYS A 139 -18.38 8.55 -23.59
C LYS A 139 -16.99 8.51 -24.19
N VAL A 140 -16.03 7.91 -23.50
CA VAL A 140 -14.62 7.91 -23.88
C VAL A 140 -14.43 7.14 -25.19
N ASP A 141 -13.79 7.77 -26.16
CA ASP A 141 -13.33 7.19 -27.42
C ASP A 141 -11.83 6.89 -27.30
N LEU A 142 -11.49 5.60 -27.42
CA LEU A 142 -10.10 5.13 -27.29
C LEU A 142 -9.40 4.91 -28.64
N ASP A 143 -10.17 5.02 -29.75
CA ASP A 143 -9.70 4.61 -31.07
C ASP A 143 -9.48 5.78 -32.02
N ASN A 144 -10.27 6.86 -31.92
CA ASN A 144 -10.21 7.99 -32.83
C ASN A 144 -9.55 9.22 -32.18
N PRO A 145 -8.27 9.52 -32.50
CA PRO A 145 -7.55 10.68 -31.94
C PRO A 145 -8.14 12.04 -32.30
N LEU A 146 -8.97 12.12 -33.33
CA LEU A 146 -9.64 13.34 -33.77
C LEU A 146 -10.97 13.60 -33.06
N SER A 147 -11.45 12.64 -32.27
CA SER A 147 -12.69 12.78 -31.50
C SER A 147 -12.50 13.73 -30.31
N VAL A 148 -13.50 14.59 -30.07
CA VAL A 148 -13.56 15.44 -28.87
C VAL A 148 -13.59 14.62 -27.58
N ASN A 149 -14.09 13.38 -27.67
CA ASN A 149 -14.18 12.44 -26.55
C ASN A 149 -12.96 11.51 -26.48
N TYR A 150 -11.89 11.79 -27.20
CA TYR A 150 -10.69 10.96 -27.19
C TYR A 150 -9.97 10.96 -25.85
N CYS A 151 -9.47 9.80 -25.47
CA CYS A 151 -8.46 9.63 -24.42
C CYS A 151 -7.51 8.51 -24.81
N GLN A 152 -6.21 8.73 -24.65
CA GLN A 152 -5.20 7.71 -24.94
C GLN A 152 -5.53 6.40 -24.20
N ARG A 153 -5.62 5.30 -24.95
CA ARG A 153 -6.05 3.98 -24.43
C ARG A 153 -5.23 3.56 -23.22
N THR A 154 -3.90 3.65 -23.29
CA THR A 154 -3.01 3.24 -22.20
C THR A 154 -3.26 4.06 -20.94
N LEU A 155 -3.39 5.38 -21.05
CA LEU A 155 -3.64 6.28 -19.93
C LEU A 155 -4.96 5.95 -19.23
N TYR A 156 -6.05 5.85 -20.00
CA TYR A 156 -7.37 5.61 -19.45
C TYR A 156 -7.50 4.22 -18.82
N GLN A 157 -7.06 3.17 -19.53
CA GLN A 157 -7.10 1.79 -19.03
C GLN A 157 -6.24 1.63 -17.77
N PHE A 158 -5.08 2.26 -17.72
CA PHE A 158 -4.22 2.23 -16.54
C PHE A 158 -4.88 2.91 -15.34
N ALA A 159 -5.45 4.12 -15.52
CA ALA A 159 -6.16 4.84 -14.46
C ALA A 159 -7.35 4.01 -13.93
N PHE A 160 -8.15 3.45 -14.84
CA PHE A 160 -9.27 2.59 -14.50
C PHE A 160 -8.83 1.34 -13.74
N THR A 161 -7.78 0.65 -14.22
CA THR A 161 -7.23 -0.55 -13.58
C THR A 161 -6.73 -0.26 -12.17
N ILE A 162 -6.01 0.83 -11.96
CA ILE A 162 -5.51 1.23 -10.63
C ILE A 162 -6.67 1.45 -9.66
N ILE A 163 -7.74 2.11 -10.08
CA ILE A 163 -8.93 2.34 -9.27
C ILE A 163 -9.57 1.01 -8.87
N ILE A 164 -9.80 0.11 -9.83
CA ILE A 164 -10.40 -1.21 -9.56
C ILE A 164 -9.51 -2.04 -8.63
N MET A 165 -8.19 -2.07 -8.88
CA MET A 165 -7.23 -2.78 -8.01
C MET A 165 -7.25 -2.23 -6.58
N THR A 166 -7.39 -0.91 -6.40
CA THR A 166 -7.50 -0.28 -5.08
C THR A 166 -8.76 -0.74 -4.35
N TYR A 167 -9.90 -0.82 -5.03
CA TYR A 167 -11.13 -1.38 -4.44
C TYR A 167 -10.96 -2.85 -4.03
N VAL A 168 -10.43 -3.68 -4.91
CA VAL A 168 -10.20 -5.11 -4.64
C VAL A 168 -9.30 -5.27 -3.41
N MET A 169 -8.18 -4.55 -3.35
CA MET A 169 -7.26 -4.59 -2.22
C MET A 169 -7.89 -4.09 -0.92
N SER A 170 -8.75 -3.07 -0.98
CA SER A 170 -9.50 -2.57 0.18
C SER A 170 -10.47 -3.61 0.73
N VAL A 171 -11.21 -4.29 -0.14
CA VAL A 171 -12.14 -5.38 0.25
C VAL A 171 -11.37 -6.53 0.88
N ILE A 172 -10.29 -7.00 0.25
CA ILE A 172 -9.43 -8.07 0.80
C ILE A 172 -8.90 -7.68 2.18
N SER A 173 -8.40 -6.45 2.33
CA SER A 173 -7.88 -5.95 3.61
C SER A 173 -8.95 -5.91 4.70
N CYS A 174 -10.15 -5.47 4.37
CA CYS A 174 -11.29 -5.45 5.28
C CYS A 174 -11.68 -6.86 5.72
N CYS A 175 -11.82 -7.80 4.77
CA CYS A 175 -12.14 -9.21 5.07
C CYS A 175 -11.08 -9.86 5.96
N CYS A 176 -9.80 -9.64 5.68
CA CYS A 176 -8.70 -10.16 6.51
C CYS A 176 -8.72 -9.58 7.93
N SER A 177 -9.03 -8.29 8.08
CA SER A 177 -9.14 -7.63 9.38
C SER A 177 -10.32 -8.16 10.18
N CYS A 178 -11.47 -8.31 9.56
CA CYS A 178 -12.66 -8.91 10.18
C CYS A 178 -12.38 -10.36 10.64
N PHE A 179 -11.73 -11.16 9.80
CA PHE A 179 -11.38 -12.54 10.13
C PHE A 179 -10.44 -12.62 11.33
N ARG A 180 -9.42 -11.78 11.40
CA ARG A 180 -8.52 -11.70 12.57
C ARG A 180 -9.28 -11.34 13.84
N SER A 181 -10.13 -10.32 13.80
CA SER A 181 -10.95 -9.91 14.95
C SER A 181 -11.87 -11.02 15.42
N CYS A 182 -12.53 -11.73 14.51
CA CYS A 182 -13.38 -12.87 14.85
C CYS A 182 -12.58 -14.01 15.50
N CYS A 183 -11.38 -14.30 15.00
CA CYS A 183 -10.50 -15.32 15.58
C CYS A 183 -10.03 -14.95 16.99
N GLU A 184 -9.71 -13.68 17.24
CA GLU A 184 -9.30 -13.21 18.56
C GLU A 184 -10.46 -13.27 19.58
N VAL A 185 -11.66 -12.84 19.19
CA VAL A 185 -12.87 -12.96 20.03
C VAL A 185 -13.17 -14.42 20.33
N GLY A 186 -13.07 -15.32 19.33
CA GLY A 186 -13.27 -16.76 19.54
C GLY A 186 -12.25 -17.40 20.51
N LYS A 187 -11.01 -16.90 20.54
CA LYS A 187 -9.98 -17.32 21.52
C LYS A 187 -10.27 -16.78 22.92
N ALA A 188 -10.80 -15.55 23.02
CA ALA A 188 -11.15 -14.94 24.30
C ALA A 188 -12.35 -15.64 24.99
N LEU A 189 -13.33 -16.11 24.19
CA LEU A 189 -14.51 -16.82 24.67
C LEU A 189 -14.21 -18.28 25.12
N LYS A 190 -13.06 -18.84 24.70
CA LYS A 190 -12.62 -20.19 25.10
C LYS A 190 -11.76 -20.21 26.38
N LYS A 191 -11.46 -19.04 26.94
CA LYS A 191 -10.66 -18.87 28.16
C LYS A 191 -11.57 -18.58 29.36
#